data_50e98981a59f0734c17582cb72c0cd2b
#
_entry.id   50e98981a59f0734c17582cb72c0cd2b
#
_cell.length_a   1.000
_cell.length_b   1.000
_cell.length_c   1.000
_cell.angle_alpha   90.00
_cell.angle_beta   90.00
_cell.angle_gamma   90.00
#
_symmetry.space_group_name_H-M   'P 1'
#
loop_
_entity.id
_entity.type
_entity.pdbx_description
1 polymer ?
#
loop_
_entity_poly.entity_id
_entity_poly.type
_entity_poly.pdbx_seq_one_letter_code
_entity_poly.pdbx_strand_id
1 'polypeptide(L)'
;GGENQSIIDLTKIYKNLIVIRSLTKFLGIAGLRIGYAITNSDRLLQWEEIRDPWPVNTLAINAINMIMKDSKMHKKRLNKIHRWVEEEGNWLHQSLSEFSTIKPLPTTTNFQLIKSDSSLLNLIENLKRRGILLRDCRSFMNLDEKWIRISLRKRKQNIRIINTLKDYIN
;
A
#
# COMPACT_ATOMS: atom_id res chain seq x y z
N GLY A 1 -9.26 7.51 5.77
CA GLY A 1 -8.62 7.94 4.52
C GLY A 1 -9.63 8.06 3.38
N GLY A 2 -9.17 8.07 2.20
CA GLY A 2 -9.97 8.22 0.99
C GLY A 2 -9.87 9.61 0.38
N GLU A 3 -10.71 9.89 -0.62
CA GLU A 3 -10.63 11.16 -1.37
C GLU A 3 -10.96 12.39 -0.52
N ASN A 4 -11.69 12.24 0.59
CA ASN A 4 -12.00 13.34 1.50
C ASN A 4 -10.75 13.94 2.19
N GLN A 5 -9.65 13.19 2.23
CA GLN A 5 -8.35 13.65 2.75
C GLN A 5 -7.36 14.00 1.63
N SER A 6 -7.82 14.02 0.39
CA SER A 6 -6.99 14.34 -0.77
C SER A 6 -6.67 15.84 -0.80
N ILE A 7 -5.40 16.16 -1.03
CA ILE A 7 -4.94 17.54 -1.22
C ILE A 7 -4.94 17.95 -2.71
N ILE A 8 -5.56 17.16 -3.58
CA ILE A 8 -5.56 17.41 -5.04
C ILE A 8 -6.11 18.80 -5.37
N ASP A 9 -7.20 19.20 -4.72
CA ASP A 9 -7.81 20.52 -5.00
C ASP A 9 -6.88 21.69 -4.66
N LEU A 10 -5.95 21.49 -3.73
CA LEU A 10 -4.96 22.51 -3.40
C LEU A 10 -3.95 22.78 -4.54
N THR A 11 -3.82 21.87 -5.51
CA THR A 11 -2.95 22.09 -6.69
C THR A 11 -3.44 23.24 -7.57
N LYS A 12 -4.71 23.63 -7.47
CA LYS A 12 -5.30 24.80 -8.15
C LYS A 12 -4.85 26.11 -7.52
N ILE A 13 -4.51 26.08 -6.22
CA ILE A 13 -4.15 27.24 -5.41
C ILE A 13 -2.64 27.38 -5.32
N TYR A 14 -1.94 26.27 -5.02
CA TYR A 14 -0.51 26.25 -4.78
C TYR A 14 0.25 25.76 -6.02
N LYS A 15 0.84 26.71 -6.78
CA LYS A 15 1.58 26.40 -8.02
C LYS A 15 2.80 25.47 -7.81
N ASN A 16 3.35 25.39 -6.60
CA ASN A 16 4.48 24.53 -6.26
C ASN A 16 4.06 23.16 -5.73
N LEU A 17 2.75 22.89 -5.59
CA LEU A 17 2.25 21.60 -5.12
C LEU A 17 2.18 20.58 -6.26
N ILE A 18 2.71 19.40 -6.00
CA ILE A 18 2.64 18.24 -6.89
C ILE A 18 2.07 17.06 -6.10
N VAL A 19 0.99 16.48 -6.60
CA VAL A 19 0.38 15.28 -6.04
C VAL A 19 0.65 14.10 -6.95
N ILE A 20 1.41 13.11 -6.46
CA ILE A 20 1.75 11.91 -7.21
C ILE A 20 0.84 10.75 -6.77
N ARG A 21 0.23 10.07 -7.73
CA ARG A 21 -0.64 8.90 -7.51
C ARG A 21 -0.11 7.68 -8.23
N SER A 22 0.06 6.59 -7.50
CA SER A 22 0.44 5.29 -8.06
C SER A 22 -0.82 4.47 -8.34
N LEU A 23 -0.92 3.89 -9.53
CA LEU A 23 -1.99 2.98 -9.91
C LEU A 23 -1.63 1.51 -9.68
N THR A 24 -0.35 1.24 -9.43
CA THR A 24 0.21 -0.12 -9.40
C THR A 24 -0.42 -1.01 -8.31
N LYS A 25 -0.63 -0.49 -7.10
CA LYS A 25 -1.19 -1.26 -5.98
C LYS A 25 -2.70 -1.33 -6.07
N PHE A 26 -3.32 -0.19 -6.35
CA PHE A 26 -4.77 -0.04 -6.42
C PHE A 26 -5.41 -0.94 -7.51
N LEU A 27 -4.80 -1.00 -8.69
CA LEU A 27 -5.29 -1.81 -9.81
C LEU A 27 -4.67 -3.21 -9.87
N GLY A 28 -3.70 -3.53 -9.02
CA GLY A 28 -2.98 -4.81 -9.05
C GLY A 28 -2.07 -4.98 -10.26
N ILE A 29 -1.62 -3.88 -10.87
CA ILE A 29 -0.83 -3.83 -12.11
C ILE A 29 0.62 -3.40 -11.87
N ALA A 30 1.25 -3.92 -10.84
CA ALA A 30 2.59 -3.51 -10.44
C ALA A 30 3.64 -3.67 -11.56
N GLY A 31 3.48 -4.66 -12.44
CA GLY A 31 4.36 -4.91 -13.60
C GLY A 31 4.27 -3.83 -14.69
N LEU A 32 3.16 -3.12 -14.80
CA LEU A 32 2.98 -2.09 -15.83
C LEU A 32 3.69 -0.76 -15.51
N ARG A 33 4.16 -0.56 -14.28
CA ARG A 33 4.95 0.61 -13.87
C ARG A 33 4.30 1.95 -14.21
N ILE A 34 3.04 2.18 -13.79
CA ILE A 34 2.27 3.37 -14.13
C ILE A 34 1.74 4.12 -12.91
N GLY A 35 1.76 5.43 -13.01
CA GLY A 35 1.18 6.39 -12.07
C GLY A 35 0.91 7.70 -12.80
N TYR A 36 0.46 8.70 -12.08
CA TYR A 36 0.23 10.03 -12.63
C TYR A 36 0.55 11.12 -11.61
N ALA A 37 0.86 12.30 -12.11
CA ALA A 37 1.04 13.50 -11.31
C ALA A 37 -0.07 14.50 -11.61
N ILE A 38 -0.49 15.25 -10.59
CA ILE A 38 -1.43 16.37 -10.69
C ILE A 38 -0.72 17.59 -10.14
N THR A 39 -0.65 18.64 -10.94
CA THR A 39 -0.03 19.91 -10.57
C THR A 39 -0.57 21.03 -11.46
N ASN A 40 -0.03 22.23 -11.33
CA ASN A 40 -0.34 23.39 -12.17
C ASN A 40 0.03 23.13 -13.64
N SER A 41 -0.76 23.68 -14.59
CA SER A 41 -0.60 23.50 -16.04
C SER A 41 0.76 23.96 -16.55
N ASP A 42 1.27 25.11 -16.05
CA ASP A 42 2.54 25.68 -16.51
C ASP A 42 3.70 24.71 -16.22
N ARG A 43 3.65 24.04 -15.07
CA ARG A 43 4.63 23.00 -14.68
C ARG A 43 4.51 21.77 -15.53
N LEU A 44 3.30 21.35 -15.90
CA LEU A 44 3.11 20.20 -16.79
C LEU A 44 3.70 20.47 -18.16
N LEU A 45 3.50 21.68 -18.72
CA LEU A 45 4.10 22.09 -19.99
C LEU A 45 5.63 22.03 -19.95
N GLN A 46 6.24 22.61 -18.89
CA GLN A 46 7.70 22.54 -18.70
C GLN A 46 8.21 21.09 -18.64
N TRP A 47 7.48 20.18 -17.98
CA TRP A 47 7.87 18.78 -17.92
C TRP A 47 7.69 18.06 -19.25
N GLU A 48 6.71 18.44 -20.05
CA GLU A 48 6.48 17.87 -21.37
C GLU A 48 7.63 18.16 -22.32
N GLU A 49 8.25 19.33 -22.22
CA GLU A 49 9.41 19.72 -23.02
C GLU A 49 10.68 18.91 -22.72
N ILE A 50 10.86 18.45 -21.46
CA ILE A 50 12.10 17.81 -20.99
C ILE A 50 11.95 16.30 -20.73
N ARG A 51 10.73 15.74 -20.80
CA ARG A 51 10.52 14.32 -20.54
C ARG A 51 10.95 13.46 -21.73
N ASP A 52 11.29 12.19 -21.44
CA ASP A 52 11.53 11.20 -22.47
C ASP A 52 10.35 11.06 -23.43
N PRO A 53 10.59 10.84 -24.73
CA PRO A 53 9.53 10.70 -25.75
C PRO A 53 8.55 9.55 -25.46
N TRP A 54 9.01 8.47 -24.79
CA TRP A 54 8.21 7.29 -24.45
C TRP A 54 8.22 6.98 -22.95
N PRO A 55 7.70 7.87 -22.10
CA PRO A 55 7.80 7.74 -20.64
C PRO A 55 6.94 6.60 -20.08
N VAL A 56 5.95 6.13 -20.83
CA VAL A 56 5.04 5.05 -20.44
C VAL A 56 4.89 4.05 -21.58
N ASN A 57 4.99 2.77 -21.26
CA ASN A 57 4.82 1.72 -22.26
C ASN A 57 3.37 1.61 -22.76
N THR A 58 3.19 1.24 -24.02
CA THR A 58 1.89 1.16 -24.70
C THR A 58 0.91 0.21 -24.01
N LEU A 59 1.37 -0.91 -23.44
CA LEU A 59 0.51 -1.85 -22.71
C LEU A 59 -0.10 -1.19 -21.48
N ALA A 60 0.69 -0.39 -20.74
CA ALA A 60 0.20 0.34 -19.58
C ALA A 60 -0.84 1.39 -19.97
N ILE A 61 -0.60 2.15 -21.05
CA ILE A 61 -1.55 3.15 -21.56
C ILE A 61 -2.88 2.47 -21.93
N ASN A 62 -2.83 1.41 -22.73
CA ASN A 62 -4.03 0.69 -23.17
C ASN A 62 -4.79 0.07 -21.99
N ALA A 63 -4.09 -0.55 -21.04
CA ALA A 63 -4.70 -1.11 -19.85
C ALA A 63 -5.44 -0.04 -19.02
N ILE A 64 -4.83 1.13 -18.80
CA ILE A 64 -5.48 2.23 -18.08
C ILE A 64 -6.69 2.77 -18.84
N ASN A 65 -6.57 2.99 -20.14
CA ASN A 65 -7.69 3.45 -20.96
C ASN A 65 -8.88 2.49 -20.88
N MET A 66 -8.65 1.19 -20.95
CA MET A 66 -9.70 0.18 -20.79
C MET A 66 -10.34 0.20 -19.39
N ILE A 67 -9.52 0.32 -18.34
CA ILE A 67 -10.00 0.34 -16.95
C ILE A 67 -10.83 1.59 -16.66
N MET A 68 -10.42 2.75 -17.20
CA MET A 68 -11.05 4.05 -16.96
C MET A 68 -12.25 4.32 -17.85
N LYS A 69 -12.44 3.58 -18.94
CA LYS A 69 -13.55 3.74 -19.89
C LYS A 69 -14.92 3.63 -19.23
N ASP A 70 -15.07 2.78 -18.21
CA ASP A 70 -16.30 2.63 -17.44
C ASP A 70 -16.15 3.24 -16.04
N SER A 71 -16.59 4.50 -15.92
CA SER A 71 -16.51 5.26 -14.67
C SER A 71 -17.36 4.66 -13.54
N LYS A 72 -18.50 4.03 -13.86
CA LYS A 72 -19.36 3.37 -12.85
C LYS A 72 -18.67 2.13 -12.29
N MET A 73 -18.12 1.30 -13.17
CA MET A 73 -17.34 0.12 -12.76
C MET A 73 -16.12 0.52 -11.95
N HIS A 74 -15.42 1.59 -12.35
CA HIS A 74 -14.27 2.10 -11.62
C HIS A 74 -14.66 2.53 -10.19
N LYS A 75 -15.73 3.32 -10.04
CA LYS A 75 -16.24 3.73 -8.72
C LYS A 75 -16.66 2.56 -7.84
N LYS A 76 -17.33 1.56 -8.42
CA LYS A 76 -17.69 0.32 -7.71
C LYS A 76 -16.46 -0.44 -7.21
N ARG A 77 -15.41 -0.52 -8.03
CA ARG A 77 -14.14 -1.16 -7.66
C ARG A 77 -13.45 -0.42 -6.52
N LEU A 78 -13.39 0.92 -6.59
CA LEU A 78 -12.86 1.79 -5.53
C LEU A 78 -13.53 1.48 -4.18
N ASN A 79 -14.86 1.55 -4.14
CA ASN A 79 -15.62 1.32 -2.92
C ASN A 79 -15.40 -0.09 -2.36
N LYS A 80 -15.29 -1.10 -3.24
CA LYS A 80 -15.00 -2.48 -2.82
C LYS A 80 -13.61 -2.60 -2.19
N ILE A 81 -12.61 -1.94 -2.77
CA ILE A 81 -11.23 -1.96 -2.26
C ILE A 81 -11.15 -1.24 -0.92
N HIS A 82 -11.75 -0.06 -0.79
CA HIS A 82 -11.76 0.70 0.46
C HIS A 82 -12.40 -0.11 1.59
N ARG A 83 -13.58 -0.69 1.34
CA ARG A 83 -14.28 -1.55 2.31
C ARG A 83 -13.39 -2.75 2.71
N TRP A 84 -12.81 -3.43 1.73
CA TRP A 84 -11.93 -4.57 2.01
C TRP A 84 -10.70 -4.18 2.84
N VAL A 85 -10.05 -3.04 2.56
CA VAL A 85 -8.92 -2.53 3.34
C VAL A 85 -9.35 -2.23 4.78
N GLU A 86 -10.51 -1.62 4.96
CA GLU A 86 -11.06 -1.30 6.28
C GLU A 86 -11.40 -2.57 7.07
N GLU A 87 -12.18 -3.48 6.49
CA GLU A 87 -12.62 -4.72 7.15
C GLU A 87 -11.45 -5.64 7.50
N GLU A 88 -10.56 -5.91 6.55
CA GLU A 88 -9.42 -6.78 6.79
C GLU A 88 -8.33 -6.11 7.63
N GLY A 89 -8.14 -4.79 7.46
CA GLY A 89 -7.20 -4.01 8.25
C GLY A 89 -7.58 -4.00 9.73
N ASN A 90 -8.84 -3.70 10.03
CA ASN A 90 -9.36 -3.69 11.40
C ASN A 90 -9.27 -5.10 12.03
N TRP A 91 -9.69 -6.12 11.29
CA TRP A 91 -9.61 -7.49 11.78
C TRP A 91 -8.17 -7.91 12.08
N LEU A 92 -7.23 -7.65 11.17
CA LEU A 92 -5.83 -7.99 11.36
C LEU A 92 -5.21 -7.21 12.52
N HIS A 93 -5.54 -5.91 12.64
CA HIS A 93 -5.09 -5.07 13.74
C HIS A 93 -5.55 -5.62 15.09
N GLN A 94 -6.84 -5.95 15.22
CA GLN A 94 -7.40 -6.52 16.45
C GLN A 94 -6.74 -7.85 16.79
N SER A 95 -6.63 -8.77 15.81
CA SER A 95 -5.99 -10.07 16.02
C SER A 95 -4.50 -9.97 16.42
N LEU A 96 -3.78 -8.98 15.91
CA LEU A 96 -2.38 -8.72 16.28
C LEU A 96 -2.26 -8.06 17.65
N SER A 97 -3.26 -7.29 18.07
CA SER A 97 -3.28 -6.65 19.39
C SER A 97 -3.51 -7.63 20.55
N GLU A 98 -3.88 -8.88 20.26
CA GLU A 98 -3.97 -9.95 21.26
C GLU A 98 -2.59 -10.42 21.75
N PHE A 99 -1.52 -10.15 21.01
CA PHE A 99 -0.16 -10.53 21.40
C PHE A 99 0.48 -9.46 22.27
N SER A 100 0.99 -9.82 23.44
CA SER A 100 1.62 -8.89 24.38
C SER A 100 2.99 -8.38 23.94
N THR A 101 3.70 -9.15 23.10
CA THR A 101 5.09 -8.88 22.69
C THR A 101 5.21 -8.00 21.44
N ILE A 102 4.10 -7.76 20.74
CA ILE A 102 4.06 -6.97 19.52
C ILE A 102 2.95 -5.93 19.58
N LYS A 103 3.18 -4.78 18.97
CA LYS A 103 2.25 -3.65 18.93
C LYS A 103 1.95 -3.28 17.48
N PRO A 104 0.77 -3.61 16.94
CA PRO A 104 0.36 -3.12 15.62
C PRO A 104 0.05 -1.63 15.69
N LEU A 105 0.47 -0.87 14.68
CA LEU A 105 0.13 0.56 14.57
C LEU A 105 -1.18 0.72 13.78
N PRO A 106 -1.99 1.74 14.06
CA PRO A 106 -3.18 2.03 13.26
C PRO A 106 -2.81 2.19 11.78
N THR A 107 -3.64 1.64 10.88
CA THR A 107 -3.41 1.74 9.44
C THR A 107 -4.68 2.04 8.66
N THR A 108 -4.53 2.77 7.56
CA THR A 108 -5.56 3.02 6.55
C THR A 108 -5.12 2.51 5.17
N THR A 109 -4.05 1.71 5.15
CA THR A 109 -3.43 1.20 3.93
C THR A 109 -3.59 -0.32 3.81
N ASN A 110 -3.09 -0.89 2.73
CA ASN A 110 -3.12 -2.34 2.47
C ASN A 110 -2.00 -3.12 3.19
N PHE A 111 -1.47 -2.59 4.28
CA PHE A 111 -0.49 -3.27 5.14
C PHE A 111 -0.59 -2.80 6.59
N GLN A 112 -0.12 -3.65 7.49
CA GLN A 112 -0.03 -3.39 8.92
C GLN A 112 1.45 -3.27 9.31
N LEU A 113 1.84 -2.15 9.91
CA LEU A 113 3.15 -1.98 10.53
C LEU A 113 3.08 -2.46 11.99
N ILE A 114 4.10 -3.19 12.43
CA ILE A 114 4.17 -3.81 13.75
C ILE A 114 5.50 -3.44 14.38
N LYS A 115 5.45 -3.04 15.64
CA LYS A 115 6.61 -2.83 16.50
C LYS A 115 6.69 -3.94 17.55
N SER A 116 7.89 -4.30 17.96
CA SER A 116 8.18 -5.16 19.12
C SER A 116 9.20 -4.48 20.04
N ASP A 117 9.25 -4.89 21.29
CA ASP A 117 10.29 -4.45 22.23
C ASP A 117 11.60 -5.23 22.04
N SER A 118 11.56 -6.39 21.39
CA SER A 118 12.70 -7.23 21.04
C SER A 118 12.85 -7.43 19.54
N SER A 119 14.01 -7.95 19.11
CA SER A 119 14.29 -8.26 17.71
C SER A 119 13.32 -9.28 17.13
N LEU A 120 12.79 -9.00 15.94
CA LEU A 120 11.87 -9.85 15.18
C LEU A 120 12.56 -10.69 14.10
N LEU A 121 13.89 -10.69 14.03
CA LEU A 121 14.64 -11.39 12.98
C LEU A 121 14.40 -12.90 13.01
N ASN A 122 14.42 -13.53 14.20
CA ASN A 122 14.14 -14.95 14.36
C ASN A 122 12.69 -15.27 13.94
N LEU A 123 11.74 -14.41 14.25
CA LEU A 123 10.36 -14.56 13.82
C LEU A 123 10.24 -14.51 12.30
N ILE A 124 10.90 -13.55 11.64
CA ILE A 124 10.92 -13.44 10.18
C ILE A 124 11.44 -14.73 9.53
N GLU A 125 12.58 -15.23 10.00
CA GLU A 125 13.18 -16.46 9.43
C GLU A 125 12.31 -17.70 9.65
N ASN A 126 11.67 -17.79 10.79
CA ASN A 126 10.79 -18.90 11.11
C ASN A 126 9.49 -18.89 10.27
N LEU A 127 8.88 -17.72 10.09
CA LEU A 127 7.72 -17.55 9.21
C LEU A 127 8.09 -17.83 7.75
N LYS A 128 9.28 -17.41 7.32
CA LYS A 128 9.80 -17.68 5.98
C LYS A 128 9.94 -19.19 5.71
N ARG A 129 10.45 -19.97 6.65
CA ARG A 129 10.53 -21.45 6.54
C ARG A 129 9.15 -22.10 6.40
N ARG A 130 8.10 -21.47 6.93
CA ARG A 130 6.70 -21.89 6.78
C ARG A 130 6.01 -21.29 5.53
N GLY A 131 6.77 -20.64 4.63
CA GLY A 131 6.26 -20.04 3.40
C GLY A 131 5.46 -18.74 3.63
N ILE A 132 5.71 -18.04 4.75
CA ILE A 132 5.11 -16.72 5.05
C ILE A 132 6.23 -15.68 5.00
N LEU A 133 6.18 -14.81 3.98
CA LEU A 133 7.15 -13.74 3.80
C LEU A 133 6.62 -12.45 4.39
N LEU A 134 7.29 -11.93 5.42
CA LEU A 134 7.05 -10.62 6.00
C LEU A 134 8.07 -9.62 5.47
N ARG A 135 7.73 -8.34 5.50
CA ARG A 135 8.67 -7.28 5.14
C ARG A 135 9.50 -6.88 6.35
N ASP A 136 10.79 -7.16 6.31
CA ASP A 136 11.81 -6.59 7.19
C ASP A 136 11.91 -5.09 6.94
N CYS A 137 11.79 -4.29 8.00
CA CYS A 137 11.75 -2.83 7.89
C CYS A 137 13.12 -2.14 8.07
N ARG A 138 14.22 -2.87 8.30
CA ARG A 138 15.56 -2.28 8.49
C ARG A 138 16.06 -1.43 7.32
N SER A 139 15.51 -1.61 6.13
CA SER A 139 15.84 -0.77 4.97
C SER A 139 15.15 0.60 4.97
N PHE A 140 14.27 0.88 5.92
CA PHE A 140 13.64 2.18 6.07
C PHE A 140 14.38 2.99 7.14
N MET A 141 14.55 4.29 6.88
CA MET A 141 15.17 5.21 7.83
C MET A 141 14.42 5.17 9.17
N ASN A 142 15.15 5.12 10.29
CA ASN A 142 14.65 5.08 11.67
C ASN A 142 13.84 3.82 12.03
N LEU A 143 13.89 2.76 11.23
CA LEU A 143 13.34 1.46 11.60
C LEU A 143 14.48 0.43 11.71
N ASP A 144 14.41 -0.39 12.76
CA ASP A 144 15.40 -1.42 13.11
C ASP A 144 14.79 -2.84 13.01
N GLU A 145 15.46 -3.82 13.59
CA GLU A 145 15.01 -5.22 13.62
C GLU A 145 13.78 -5.48 14.47
N LYS A 146 13.29 -4.48 15.18
CA LYS A 146 12.06 -4.53 15.98
C LYS A 146 10.80 -4.19 15.18
N TRP A 147 10.96 -3.93 13.87
CA TRP A 147 9.88 -3.51 13.00
C TRP A 147 9.69 -4.44 11.82
N ILE A 148 8.45 -4.88 11.64
CA ILE A 148 8.01 -5.64 10.48
C ILE A 148 6.74 -5.06 9.88
N ARG A 149 6.50 -5.38 8.60
CA ARG A 149 5.29 -4.99 7.91
C ARG A 149 4.61 -6.21 7.30
N ILE A 150 3.33 -6.37 7.60
CA ILE A 150 2.46 -7.42 7.07
C ILE A 150 1.53 -6.82 6.02
N SER A 151 1.50 -7.35 4.80
CA SER A 151 0.55 -6.95 3.78
C SER A 151 -0.81 -7.58 4.06
N LEU A 152 -1.89 -6.82 3.90
CA LEU A 152 -3.25 -7.36 3.94
C LEU A 152 -3.45 -8.37 2.82
N ARG A 153 -4.04 -9.50 3.16
CA ARG A 153 -4.38 -10.60 2.26
C ARG A 153 -5.85 -10.99 2.45
N LYS A 154 -6.31 -11.98 1.69
CA LYS A 154 -7.62 -12.57 1.93
C LYS A 154 -7.69 -13.15 3.34
N ARG A 155 -8.85 -13.12 4.00
CA ARG A 155 -9.08 -13.58 5.37
C ARG A 155 -8.39 -14.91 5.70
N LYS A 156 -8.51 -15.91 4.83
CA LYS A 156 -7.87 -17.22 5.02
C LYS A 156 -6.34 -17.12 5.17
N GLN A 157 -5.70 -16.23 4.43
CA GLN A 157 -4.25 -16.03 4.48
C GLN A 157 -3.85 -15.23 5.73
N ASN A 158 -4.64 -14.23 6.11
CA ASN A 158 -4.44 -13.46 7.34
C ASN A 158 -4.57 -14.36 8.58
N ILE A 159 -5.58 -15.25 8.62
CA ILE A 159 -5.76 -16.26 9.69
C ILE A 159 -4.52 -17.18 9.77
N ARG A 160 -3.98 -17.62 8.62
CA ARG A 160 -2.77 -18.44 8.61
C ARG A 160 -1.58 -17.73 9.26
N ILE A 161 -1.42 -16.41 8.99
CA ILE A 161 -0.37 -15.60 9.62
C ILE A 161 -0.58 -15.57 11.14
N ILE A 162 -1.79 -15.23 11.61
CA ILE A 162 -2.11 -15.15 13.04
C ILE A 162 -1.87 -16.49 13.74
N ASN A 163 -2.34 -17.60 13.17
CA ASN A 163 -2.14 -18.90 13.78
C ASN A 163 -0.64 -19.27 13.85
N THR A 164 0.13 -18.96 12.80
CA THR A 164 1.58 -19.19 12.83
C THR A 164 2.30 -18.31 13.85
N LEU A 165 1.84 -17.08 14.06
CA LEU A 165 2.36 -16.20 15.12
C LEU A 165 2.05 -16.75 16.51
N LYS A 166 0.85 -17.31 16.75
CA LYS A 166 0.48 -17.94 18.02
C LYS A 166 1.42 -19.09 18.40
N ASP A 167 1.83 -19.89 17.42
CA ASP A 167 2.79 -20.99 17.64
C ASP A 167 4.21 -20.52 18.06
N TYR A 168 4.49 -19.22 17.85
CA TYR A 168 5.83 -18.66 18.05
C TYR A 168 5.96 -17.71 19.23
N ILE A 169 4.90 -16.98 19.52
CA ILE A 169 4.90 -15.86 20.48
C ILE A 169 4.29 -16.29 21.82
N ASN A 170 3.58 -17.40 21.85
CA ASN A 170 3.14 -18.07 23.08
C ASN A 170 4.13 -19.16 23.45
#